data_1c5ff73d0096b8740b6ada246322cca4
#
_entry.id   1c5ff73d0096b8740b6ada246322cca4
#
_cell.length_a   1.000
_cell.length_b   1.000
_cell.length_c   1.000
_cell.angle_alpha   90.00
_cell.angle_beta   90.00
_cell.angle_gamma   90.00
#
_symmetry.space_group_name_H-M   'P 1'
#
loop_
_entity.id
_entity.type
_entity.pdbx_description
1 polymer ?
#
loop_
_entity_poly.entity_id
_entity_poly.type
_entity_poly.pdbx_seq_one_letter_code
_entity_poly.pdbx_strand_id
1 'polypeptide(L)'
;MSRNLILFGAATWLLRRLVFLDNAVWSFCLVPPLSLLPDRLTLLQRIQDAASRGYTHYATGQVSQARWPAVETKFASAYETDLAKSTRSRRRRAGQAVSLLYGCEPPPYQRDAPVVWVLVATAGKGRVHAREQLREFASQRIEVDGYELVHDGVSWSWRLTQARYRYWRERIHSIAARAPERRQIGQDQGGEFDVEIERVMAALYNMPGFRLVRRQAGKLVAFANGEWRRLRPATGPQIRKQTFLPYVQRLPNQKPPRKPSNDA
;
A
#
# COMPACT_ATOMS: atom_id res chain seq x y z
N MET A 1 21.33 55.63 52.25
CA MET A 1 21.48 56.21 50.92
C MET A 1 21.05 55.13 49.92
N SER A 2 20.05 55.48 49.11
CA SER A 2 19.76 55.04 47.75
C SER A 2 19.09 53.68 47.52
N ARG A 3 17.81 53.74 47.31
CA ARG A 3 17.07 53.39 46.09
C ARG A 3 17.26 51.96 45.54
N ASN A 4 16.29 51.12 45.80
CA ASN A 4 15.76 50.10 44.86
C ASN A 4 14.35 49.69 45.32
N LEU A 5 13.39 50.44 44.94
CA LEU A 5 11.99 50.08 44.96
C LEU A 5 11.45 50.39 43.56
N ILE A 6 10.60 49.55 43.07
CA ILE A 6 9.83 49.66 41.84
C ILE A 6 10.39 48.78 40.68
N LEU A 7 9.95 47.51 40.65
CA LEU A 7 9.70 46.74 39.46
C LEU A 7 9.04 45.37 39.80
N PHE A 8 7.95 45.41 40.58
CA PHE A 8 7.13 44.23 40.84
C PHE A 8 5.63 44.48 40.57
N GLY A 9 5.30 45.20 39.53
CA GLY A 9 3.91 45.54 39.23
C GLY A 9 3.40 45.21 37.84
N ALA A 10 4.27 44.81 36.90
CA ALA A 10 3.86 44.65 35.50
C ALA A 10 3.78 43.18 35.00
N ALA A 11 4.36 42.25 35.74
CA ALA A 11 4.38 40.83 35.30
C ALA A 11 3.12 40.03 35.67
N THR A 12 2.36 40.46 36.65
CA THR A 12 1.14 39.78 37.12
C THR A 12 -0.12 40.13 36.34
N TRP A 13 -0.09 41.16 35.51
CA TRP A 13 -1.26 41.59 34.71
C TRP A 13 -1.29 40.93 33.31
N LEU A 14 -0.16 40.51 32.78
CA LEU A 14 -0.06 39.82 31.49
C LEU A 14 -0.38 38.32 31.61
N LEU A 15 -0.17 37.71 32.78
CA LEU A 15 -0.49 36.29 33.00
C LEU A 15 -2.00 36.01 33.23
N ARG A 16 -2.77 37.03 33.62
CA ARG A 16 -4.23 36.86 33.77
C ARG A 16 -5.06 37.01 32.49
N ARG A 17 -4.47 37.52 31.40
CA ARG A 17 -5.16 37.65 30.11
C ARG A 17 -4.89 36.46 29.14
N LEU A 18 -3.90 35.61 29.43
CA LEU A 18 -3.59 34.43 28.63
C LEU A 18 -4.39 33.18 29.06
N VAL A 19 -4.99 33.18 30.25
CA VAL A 19 -5.77 32.03 30.76
C VAL A 19 -7.23 32.04 30.26
N PHE A 20 -7.73 33.14 29.69
CA PHE A 20 -9.11 33.25 29.19
C PHE A 20 -9.24 33.09 27.68
N LEU A 21 -8.14 32.79 26.95
CA LEU A 21 -8.17 32.53 25.51
C LEU A 21 -8.05 31.04 25.16
N ASP A 22 -7.86 30.18 26.17
CA ASP A 22 -7.64 28.72 25.91
C ASP A 22 -8.91 27.89 25.86
N ASN A 23 -10.10 28.43 26.08
CA ASN A 23 -11.34 27.65 26.06
C ASN A 23 -12.22 27.86 24.82
N ALA A 24 -11.76 28.55 23.79
CA ALA A 24 -12.58 28.83 22.61
C ALA A 24 -12.00 28.32 21.28
N VAL A 25 -10.87 27.63 21.24
CA VAL A 25 -10.19 27.29 19.96
C VAL A 25 -10.03 25.79 19.71
N TRP A 26 -10.47 24.90 20.57
CA TRP A 26 -10.31 23.45 20.36
C TRP A 26 -11.63 22.71 20.10
N SER A 27 -12.51 23.31 19.31
CA SER A 27 -13.52 22.53 18.58
C SER A 27 -13.11 22.34 17.12
N PHE A 28 -11.82 22.05 16.90
CA PHE A 28 -11.42 21.42 15.66
C PHE A 28 -12.02 20.02 15.69
N CYS A 29 -12.97 19.76 14.79
CA CYS A 29 -13.38 18.42 14.43
C CYS A 29 -12.13 17.57 14.35
N LEU A 30 -11.91 16.71 15.35
CA LEU A 30 -11.01 15.56 15.26
C LEU A 30 -11.57 14.65 14.17
N VAL A 31 -11.25 14.99 12.92
CA VAL A 31 -11.31 14.00 11.85
C VAL A 31 -10.33 12.92 12.29
N PRO A 32 -10.79 11.70 12.57
CA PRO A 32 -9.87 10.63 12.96
C PRO A 32 -8.82 10.54 11.85
N PRO A 33 -7.53 10.47 12.22
CA PRO A 33 -6.46 10.34 11.23
C PRO A 33 -6.83 9.20 10.30
N LEU A 34 -6.69 9.41 9.00
CA LEU A 34 -6.79 8.33 8.02
C LEU A 34 -5.80 7.28 8.47
N SER A 35 -6.27 6.18 9.06
CA SER A 35 -5.39 5.16 9.60
C SER A 35 -4.49 4.65 8.49
N LEU A 36 -3.20 4.56 8.76
CA LEU A 36 -2.25 3.89 7.89
C LEU A 36 -2.80 2.51 7.52
N LEU A 37 -2.66 2.15 6.27
CA LEU A 37 -3.01 0.80 5.83
C LEU A 37 -2.00 -0.19 6.42
N PRO A 38 -2.45 -1.31 6.98
CA PRO A 38 -1.60 -2.20 7.77
C PRO A 38 -0.53 -2.91 6.95
N ASP A 39 -0.74 -3.05 5.66
CA ASP A 39 0.16 -3.79 4.79
C ASP A 39 0.07 -3.33 3.32
N ARG A 40 1.06 -3.77 2.55
CA ARG A 40 1.16 -3.44 1.12
C ARG A 40 0.07 -4.07 0.28
N LEU A 41 -0.43 -5.24 0.65
CA LEU A 41 -1.52 -5.89 -0.07
C LEU A 41 -2.78 -5.04 -0.01
N THR A 42 -3.08 -4.50 1.18
CA THR A 42 -4.16 -3.55 1.39
C THR A 42 -3.98 -2.29 0.55
N LEU A 43 -2.76 -1.73 0.49
CA LEU A 43 -2.46 -0.58 -0.36
C LEU A 43 -2.73 -0.89 -1.84
N LEU A 44 -2.22 -2.02 -2.36
CA LEU A 44 -2.47 -2.44 -3.73
C LEU A 44 -3.97 -2.57 -4.04
N GLN A 45 -4.75 -3.16 -3.14
CA GLN A 45 -6.21 -3.27 -3.29
C GLN A 45 -6.88 -1.89 -3.34
N ARG A 46 -6.51 -0.96 -2.44
CA ARG A 46 -7.10 0.38 -2.41
C ARG A 46 -6.79 1.18 -3.68
N ILE A 47 -5.57 1.08 -4.20
CA ILE A 47 -5.20 1.74 -5.45
C ILE A 47 -5.99 1.13 -6.63
N GLN A 48 -6.08 -0.20 -6.72
CA GLN A 48 -6.87 -0.87 -7.76
C GLN A 48 -8.35 -0.49 -7.69
N ASP A 49 -8.92 -0.46 -6.49
CA ASP A 49 -10.31 -0.03 -6.25
C ASP A 49 -10.53 1.43 -6.69
N ALA A 50 -9.58 2.32 -6.41
CA ALA A 50 -9.64 3.72 -6.83
C ALA A 50 -9.60 3.81 -8.36
N ALA A 51 -8.65 3.16 -9.03
CA ALA A 51 -8.56 3.12 -10.48
C ALA A 51 -9.85 2.59 -11.12
N SER A 52 -10.42 1.51 -10.57
CA SER A 52 -11.69 0.92 -11.04
C SER A 52 -12.89 1.85 -10.83
N ARG A 53 -12.80 2.82 -9.91
CA ARG A 53 -13.83 3.83 -9.66
C ARG A 53 -13.60 5.14 -10.42
N GLY A 54 -12.63 5.18 -11.35
CA GLY A 54 -12.36 6.31 -12.22
C GLY A 54 -11.44 7.38 -11.61
N TYR A 55 -10.58 7.02 -10.65
CA TYR A 55 -9.40 7.81 -10.33
C TYR A 55 -8.35 7.48 -11.38
N THR A 56 -7.94 8.48 -12.13
CA THR A 56 -7.09 8.31 -13.31
C THR A 56 -5.67 8.79 -13.10
N HIS A 57 -5.44 9.60 -12.08
CA HIS A 57 -4.16 10.23 -11.81
C HIS A 57 -3.63 9.85 -10.43
N TYR A 58 -2.31 9.90 -10.27
CA TYR A 58 -1.66 9.64 -8.99
C TYR A 58 -0.37 10.45 -8.81
N ALA A 59 0.00 10.66 -7.54
CA ALA A 59 1.35 10.98 -7.11
C ALA A 59 1.73 10.02 -5.99
N THR A 60 3.02 9.75 -5.84
CA THR A 60 3.54 8.86 -4.79
C THR A 60 4.82 9.41 -4.22
N GLY A 61 5.09 9.06 -2.98
CA GLY A 61 6.32 9.44 -2.30
C GLY A 61 6.51 8.66 -1.01
N GLN A 62 7.53 9.07 -0.27
CA GLN A 62 7.88 8.48 1.00
C GLN A 62 8.08 9.58 2.04
N VAL A 63 7.76 9.27 3.28
CA VAL A 63 7.92 10.19 4.41
C VAL A 63 8.23 9.40 5.68
N SER A 64 9.04 9.97 6.58
CA SER A 64 9.26 9.32 7.88
C SER A 64 7.95 9.19 8.66
N GLN A 65 7.83 8.14 9.45
CA GLN A 65 6.61 7.87 10.24
C GLN A 65 6.24 9.06 11.14
N ALA A 66 7.23 9.70 11.76
CA ALA A 66 7.01 10.88 12.62
C ALA A 66 6.39 12.06 11.86
N ARG A 67 6.64 12.20 10.56
CA ARG A 67 6.11 13.28 9.73
C ARG A 67 4.79 12.91 9.03
N TRP A 68 4.36 11.67 9.09
CA TRP A 68 3.13 11.23 8.43
C TRP A 68 1.89 12.04 8.82
N PRO A 69 1.61 12.30 10.12
CA PRO A 69 0.43 13.07 10.49
C PRO A 69 0.41 14.50 9.90
N ALA A 70 1.58 15.12 9.76
CA ALA A 70 1.68 16.45 9.13
C ALA A 70 1.38 16.39 7.61
N VAL A 71 1.83 15.34 6.94
CA VAL A 71 1.54 15.11 5.50
C VAL A 71 0.05 14.85 5.29
N GLU A 72 -0.56 14.02 6.13
CA GLU A 72 -1.99 13.72 6.10
C GLU A 72 -2.82 14.98 6.28
N THR A 73 -2.53 15.78 7.30
CA THR A 73 -3.20 17.07 7.57
C THR A 73 -3.02 18.04 6.40
N LYS A 74 -1.81 18.14 5.85
CA LYS A 74 -1.53 18.98 4.67
C LYS A 74 -2.40 18.58 3.48
N PHE A 75 -2.49 17.29 3.17
CA PHE A 75 -3.26 16.82 2.01
C PHE A 75 -4.78 16.91 2.26
N ALA A 76 -5.23 16.69 3.49
CA ALA A 76 -6.63 16.89 3.85
C ALA A 76 -7.04 18.36 3.66
N SER A 77 -6.26 19.31 4.15
CA SER A 77 -6.57 20.73 4.02
C SER A 77 -6.40 21.28 2.60
N ALA A 78 -5.38 20.81 1.87
CA ALA A 78 -5.09 21.31 0.53
C ALA A 78 -5.98 20.69 -0.56
N TYR A 79 -6.30 19.39 -0.46
CA TYR A 79 -6.96 18.60 -1.50
C TYR A 79 -8.20 17.86 -1.02
N GLU A 80 -8.61 18.07 0.23
CA GLU A 80 -9.85 17.52 0.81
C GLU A 80 -9.92 15.99 0.67
N THR A 81 -8.81 15.32 0.98
CA THR A 81 -8.68 13.86 0.83
C THR A 81 -9.57 13.07 1.80
N ASP A 82 -10.08 13.71 2.84
CA ASP A 82 -10.95 13.19 3.90
C ASP A 82 -12.46 13.32 3.62
N LEU A 83 -12.86 13.91 2.48
CA LEU A 83 -14.26 14.10 2.15
C LEU A 83 -15.08 12.81 2.23
N ALA A 84 -16.31 12.93 2.73
CA ALA A 84 -17.29 11.85 2.72
C ALA A 84 -17.60 11.38 1.28
N LYS A 85 -17.94 10.10 1.12
CA LYS A 85 -18.22 9.47 -0.16
C LYS A 85 -19.31 10.20 -0.96
N SER A 86 -20.37 10.63 -0.29
CA SER A 86 -21.48 11.38 -0.90
C SER A 86 -21.01 12.72 -1.48
N THR A 87 -20.20 13.48 -0.73
CA THR A 87 -19.63 14.75 -1.16
C THR A 87 -18.71 14.57 -2.37
N ARG A 88 -17.82 13.54 -2.33
CA ARG A 88 -16.98 13.20 -3.48
C ARG A 88 -17.81 12.90 -4.73
N SER A 89 -18.90 12.13 -4.59
CA SER A 89 -19.78 11.81 -5.72
C SER A 89 -20.41 13.06 -6.31
N ARG A 90 -20.91 13.98 -5.47
CA ARG A 90 -21.50 15.25 -5.90
C ARG A 90 -20.49 16.13 -6.65
N ARG A 91 -19.26 16.27 -6.12
CA ARG A 91 -18.21 17.06 -6.76
C ARG A 91 -17.81 16.51 -8.13
N ARG A 92 -17.67 15.19 -8.23
CA ARG A 92 -17.36 14.55 -9.52
C ARG A 92 -18.44 14.83 -10.58
N ARG A 93 -19.73 14.78 -10.20
CA ARG A 93 -20.83 15.13 -11.11
C ARG A 93 -20.78 16.60 -11.55
N ALA A 94 -20.24 17.47 -10.69
CA ALA A 94 -19.99 18.88 -11.01
C ALA A 94 -18.68 19.12 -11.80
N GLY A 95 -18.00 18.09 -12.29
CA GLY A 95 -16.74 18.21 -13.05
C GLY A 95 -15.52 18.59 -12.19
N GLN A 96 -15.65 18.53 -10.87
CA GLN A 96 -14.55 18.81 -9.95
C GLN A 96 -13.70 17.57 -9.68
N ALA A 97 -12.39 17.75 -9.64
CA ALA A 97 -11.49 16.69 -9.22
C ALA A 97 -11.67 16.38 -7.73
N VAL A 98 -11.63 15.11 -7.40
CA VAL A 98 -11.62 14.62 -6.01
C VAL A 98 -10.39 13.73 -5.79
N SER A 99 -9.87 13.76 -4.57
CA SER A 99 -8.65 13.08 -4.22
C SER A 99 -8.84 12.11 -3.06
N LEU A 100 -7.98 11.09 -2.97
CA LEU A 100 -7.83 10.20 -1.83
C LEU A 100 -6.35 10.04 -1.54
N LEU A 101 -6.00 9.97 -0.26
CA LEU A 101 -4.65 9.70 0.21
C LEU A 101 -4.62 8.31 0.86
N TYR A 102 -3.62 7.53 0.52
CA TYR A 102 -3.32 6.24 1.14
C TYR A 102 -1.90 6.27 1.68
N GLY A 103 -1.72 5.98 2.95
CA GLY A 103 -0.44 5.70 3.56
C GLY A 103 -0.36 4.22 3.91
N CYS A 104 0.82 3.62 3.82
CA CYS A 104 1.05 2.23 4.17
C CYS A 104 2.11 2.13 5.25
N GLU A 105 1.80 1.40 6.32
CA GLU A 105 2.78 1.08 7.35
C GLU A 105 3.97 0.30 6.75
N PRO A 106 5.19 0.57 7.20
CA PRO A 106 6.32 -0.26 6.85
C PRO A 106 6.14 -1.67 7.43
N PRO A 107 6.71 -2.69 6.78
CA PRO A 107 6.59 -4.06 7.26
C PRO A 107 7.27 -4.22 8.63
N PRO A 108 6.80 -5.15 9.50
CA PRO A 108 7.29 -5.29 10.87
C PRO A 108 8.81 -5.56 11.01
N TYR A 109 9.43 -6.12 9.97
CA TYR A 109 10.88 -6.38 9.91
C TYR A 109 11.70 -5.15 9.46
N GLN A 110 11.05 -4.05 9.07
CA GLN A 110 11.64 -2.77 8.66
C GLN A 110 10.91 -1.62 9.35
N ARG A 111 10.81 -1.66 10.67
CA ARG A 111 10.02 -0.69 11.45
C ARG A 111 10.43 0.75 11.23
N ASP A 112 11.72 1.02 10.95
CA ASP A 112 12.24 2.36 10.71
C ASP A 112 12.12 2.83 9.26
N ALA A 113 11.58 1.97 8.37
CA ALA A 113 11.37 2.36 6.99
C ALA A 113 10.31 3.47 6.87
N PRO A 114 10.40 4.31 5.84
CA PRO A 114 9.45 5.38 5.63
C PRO A 114 8.05 4.84 5.28
N VAL A 115 7.03 5.60 5.63
CA VAL A 115 5.67 5.43 5.14
C VAL A 115 5.65 5.70 3.65
N VAL A 116 5.21 4.72 2.87
CA VAL A 116 4.92 4.90 1.44
C VAL A 116 3.51 5.47 1.32
N TRP A 117 3.37 6.59 0.60
CA TRP A 117 2.06 7.19 0.38
C TRP A 117 1.73 7.29 -1.11
N VAL A 118 0.45 7.23 -1.40
CA VAL A 118 -0.12 7.39 -2.75
C VAL A 118 -1.33 8.32 -2.67
N LEU A 119 -1.23 9.45 -3.36
CA LEU A 119 -2.34 10.35 -3.62
C LEU A 119 -2.95 9.96 -4.97
N VAL A 120 -4.25 9.70 -5.00
CA VAL A 120 -4.97 9.43 -6.24
C VAL A 120 -6.00 10.53 -6.50
N ALA A 121 -6.19 10.91 -7.76
CA ALA A 121 -7.13 11.95 -8.15
C ALA A 121 -7.95 11.52 -9.37
N THR A 122 -9.21 12.00 -9.43
CA THR A 122 -10.01 11.90 -10.66
C THR A 122 -9.63 13.00 -11.63
N ALA A 123 -9.95 12.82 -12.91
CA ALA A 123 -9.98 13.93 -13.85
C ALA A 123 -10.94 15.04 -13.38
N GLY A 124 -10.75 16.26 -13.87
CA GLY A 124 -11.58 17.42 -13.56
C GLY A 124 -10.78 18.61 -13.05
N LYS A 125 -11.46 19.74 -12.82
CA LYS A 125 -10.84 20.96 -12.31
C LYS A 125 -10.66 20.87 -10.79
N GLY A 126 -9.44 21.16 -10.29
CA GLY A 126 -9.17 21.14 -8.86
C GLY A 126 -7.75 21.53 -8.48
N ARG A 127 -7.57 21.92 -7.21
CA ARG A 127 -6.26 22.34 -6.67
C ARG A 127 -5.18 21.27 -6.80
N VAL A 128 -5.57 20.00 -6.74
CA VAL A 128 -4.64 18.87 -6.83
C VAL A 128 -3.92 18.85 -8.18
N HIS A 129 -4.61 19.09 -9.30
CA HIS A 129 -4.02 19.16 -10.62
C HIS A 129 -3.16 20.42 -10.85
N ALA A 130 -3.47 21.50 -10.14
CA ALA A 130 -2.70 22.76 -10.24
C ALA A 130 -1.41 22.77 -9.43
N ARG A 131 -1.32 21.94 -8.37
CA ARG A 131 -0.22 22.01 -7.40
C ARG A 131 0.66 20.77 -7.36
N GLU A 132 0.14 19.61 -7.78
CA GLU A 132 0.88 18.35 -7.75
C GLU A 132 1.24 17.91 -9.17
N GLN A 133 2.43 17.34 -9.31
CA GLN A 133 2.86 16.68 -10.55
C GLN A 133 2.22 15.29 -10.62
N LEU A 134 0.97 15.26 -11.02
CA LEU A 134 0.23 14.01 -11.15
C LEU A 134 0.64 13.26 -12.41
N ARG A 135 0.78 11.95 -12.28
CA ARG A 135 0.97 11.00 -13.37
C ARG A 135 -0.35 10.32 -13.68
N GLU A 136 -0.58 9.99 -14.92
CA GLU A 136 -1.78 9.25 -15.32
C GLU A 136 -1.51 7.75 -15.33
N PHE A 137 -2.40 6.93 -14.76
CA PHE A 137 -2.23 5.47 -14.71
C PHE A 137 -2.09 4.83 -16.10
N ALA A 138 -2.74 5.39 -17.12
CA ALA A 138 -2.72 4.86 -18.48
C ALA A 138 -1.37 5.06 -19.17
N SER A 139 -0.75 6.23 -19.00
CA SER A 139 0.51 6.61 -19.65
C SER A 139 1.74 6.27 -18.80
N GLN A 140 1.64 6.45 -17.49
CA GLN A 140 2.71 6.17 -16.53
C GLN A 140 2.18 5.24 -15.44
N ARG A 141 2.45 3.96 -15.58
CA ARG A 141 1.97 2.95 -14.63
C ARG A 141 2.55 3.18 -13.25
N ILE A 142 1.70 3.09 -12.24
CA ILE A 142 2.19 3.07 -10.86
C ILE A 142 2.84 1.72 -10.57
N GLU A 143 4.02 1.79 -9.96
CA GLU A 143 4.74 0.62 -9.48
C GLU A 143 4.83 0.65 -7.95
N VAL A 144 4.52 -0.48 -7.33
CA VAL A 144 4.64 -0.69 -5.89
C VAL A 144 5.22 -2.07 -5.66
N ASP A 145 6.37 -2.14 -5.01
CA ASP A 145 7.02 -3.39 -4.60
C ASP A 145 7.18 -4.43 -5.72
N GLY A 146 7.54 -3.98 -6.91
CA GLY A 146 7.74 -4.84 -8.09
C GLY A 146 6.44 -5.32 -8.74
N TYR A 147 5.32 -4.70 -8.41
CA TYR A 147 4.03 -4.85 -9.09
C TYR A 147 3.68 -3.55 -9.81
N GLU A 148 3.13 -3.64 -11.00
CA GLU A 148 2.60 -2.51 -11.77
C GLU A 148 1.10 -2.64 -11.98
N LEU A 149 0.35 -1.55 -11.87
CA LEU A 149 -1.08 -1.52 -12.15
C LEU A 149 -1.31 -1.30 -13.64
N VAL A 150 -2.11 -2.15 -14.25
CA VAL A 150 -2.43 -2.08 -15.68
C VAL A 150 -3.92 -2.30 -15.94
N HIS A 151 -4.43 -1.67 -16.99
CA HIS A 151 -5.73 -1.98 -17.56
C HIS A 151 -5.54 -2.91 -18.77
N ASP A 152 -6.12 -4.10 -18.74
CA ASP A 152 -5.91 -5.11 -19.79
C ASP A 152 -7.03 -5.15 -20.85
N GLY A 153 -7.75 -4.04 -21.00
CA GLY A 153 -8.92 -3.94 -21.87
C GLY A 153 -10.24 -4.31 -21.16
N VAL A 154 -10.19 -5.11 -20.10
CA VAL A 154 -11.38 -5.53 -19.32
C VAL A 154 -11.46 -4.83 -17.98
N SER A 155 -10.37 -4.81 -17.22
CA SER A 155 -10.34 -4.22 -15.88
C SER A 155 -8.93 -3.89 -15.43
N TRP A 156 -8.83 -3.05 -14.40
CA TRP A 156 -7.57 -2.81 -13.70
C TRP A 156 -7.14 -4.04 -12.92
N SER A 157 -5.86 -4.39 -13.01
CA SER A 157 -5.27 -5.46 -12.22
C SER A 157 -3.77 -5.25 -12.07
N TRP A 158 -3.23 -5.69 -10.95
CA TRP A 158 -1.80 -5.74 -10.74
C TRP A 158 -1.17 -6.90 -11.50
N ARG A 159 0.04 -6.69 -11.98
CA ARG A 159 0.93 -7.72 -12.50
C ARG A 159 2.36 -7.49 -12.01
N LEU A 160 3.21 -8.50 -12.09
CA LEU A 160 4.64 -8.33 -11.88
C LEU A 160 5.21 -7.40 -12.93
N THR A 161 6.10 -6.49 -12.52
CA THR A 161 6.92 -5.73 -13.47
C THR A 161 7.77 -6.67 -14.32
N GLN A 162 8.20 -6.21 -15.48
CA GLN A 162 9.07 -7.01 -16.37
C GLN A 162 10.37 -7.42 -15.66
N ALA A 163 10.95 -6.53 -14.86
CA ALA A 163 12.16 -6.80 -14.08
C ALA A 163 11.92 -7.92 -13.05
N ARG A 164 10.81 -7.82 -12.27
CA ARG A 164 10.46 -8.83 -11.27
C ARG A 164 10.14 -10.19 -11.88
N TYR A 165 9.43 -10.20 -13.03
CA TYR A 165 9.14 -11.43 -13.76
C TYR A 165 10.40 -12.11 -14.29
N ARG A 166 11.34 -11.32 -14.84
CA ARG A 166 12.65 -11.80 -15.31
C ARG A 166 13.47 -12.39 -14.16
N TYR A 167 13.56 -11.67 -13.03
CA TYR A 167 14.23 -12.15 -11.82
C TYR A 167 13.74 -13.53 -11.39
N TRP A 168 12.43 -13.78 -11.38
CA TRP A 168 11.90 -15.10 -11.03
C TRP A 168 12.29 -16.17 -12.04
N ARG A 169 12.28 -15.88 -13.32
CA ARG A 169 12.72 -16.82 -14.36
C ARG A 169 14.19 -17.18 -14.22
N GLU A 170 15.06 -16.19 -14.03
CA GLU A 170 16.50 -16.38 -13.85
C GLU A 170 16.78 -17.19 -12.59
N ARG A 171 16.10 -16.90 -11.50
CA ARG A 171 16.22 -17.62 -10.23
C ARG A 171 15.80 -19.08 -10.39
N ILE A 172 14.66 -19.37 -11.02
CA ILE A 172 14.19 -20.74 -11.30
C ILE A 172 15.24 -21.49 -12.12
N HIS A 173 15.69 -20.90 -13.23
CA HIS A 173 16.68 -21.50 -14.10
C HIS A 173 18.00 -21.81 -13.35
N SER A 174 18.50 -20.84 -12.59
CA SER A 174 19.71 -21.00 -11.79
C SER A 174 19.62 -22.17 -10.78
N ILE A 175 18.48 -22.31 -10.10
CA ILE A 175 18.25 -23.40 -9.16
C ILE A 175 18.15 -24.75 -9.89
N ALA A 176 17.42 -24.81 -11.02
CA ALA A 176 17.30 -26.02 -11.79
C ALA A 176 18.65 -26.49 -12.39
N ALA A 177 19.55 -25.56 -12.73
CA ALA A 177 20.86 -25.85 -13.30
C ALA A 177 21.94 -26.27 -12.27
N ARG A 178 21.77 -25.97 -10.98
CA ARG A 178 22.71 -26.35 -9.92
C ARG A 178 22.60 -27.83 -9.55
N ALA A 179 23.65 -28.39 -8.95
CA ALA A 179 23.55 -29.67 -8.26
C ALA A 179 22.53 -29.59 -7.11
N PRO A 180 21.71 -30.64 -6.90
CA PRO A 180 20.68 -30.62 -5.86
C PRO A 180 21.31 -30.52 -4.47
N GLU A 181 20.86 -29.55 -3.67
CA GLU A 181 21.10 -29.55 -2.22
C GLU A 181 20.13 -30.56 -1.60
N ARG A 182 20.62 -31.80 -1.39
CA ARG A 182 19.82 -32.85 -0.77
C ARG A 182 19.71 -32.64 0.71
N ARG A 183 18.57 -32.28 1.21
CA ARG A 183 18.20 -32.44 2.63
C ARG A 183 17.19 -33.57 2.74
N GLN A 184 17.58 -34.63 3.42
CA GLN A 184 16.64 -35.66 3.90
C GLN A 184 15.71 -34.97 4.93
N ILE A 185 14.47 -34.77 4.57
CA ILE A 185 13.41 -34.45 5.54
C ILE A 185 12.80 -35.78 5.94
N GLY A 186 12.83 -36.04 7.25
CA GLY A 186 12.34 -37.21 7.99
C GLY A 186 11.66 -38.33 7.24
N GLN A 187 11.98 -39.55 7.56
CA GLN A 187 11.62 -40.82 6.93
C GLN A 187 10.11 -41.08 6.72
N ASP A 188 9.22 -40.21 7.19
CA ASP A 188 7.76 -40.48 7.23
C ASP A 188 6.97 -39.96 6.02
N GLN A 189 7.57 -39.20 5.10
CA GLN A 189 6.85 -38.77 3.87
C GLN A 189 7.73 -38.94 2.62
N GLY A 190 7.66 -40.13 2.06
CA GLY A 190 8.36 -40.65 0.92
C GLY A 190 8.64 -39.69 -0.24
N GLY A 191 9.84 -39.10 -0.26
CA GLY A 191 10.33 -38.36 -1.41
C GLY A 191 11.44 -37.39 -1.02
N GLU A 192 12.54 -37.42 -1.75
CA GLU A 192 13.60 -36.42 -1.68
C GLU A 192 13.15 -35.14 -2.36
N PHE A 193 13.12 -34.00 -1.64
CA PHE A 193 12.73 -32.70 -2.19
C PHE A 193 13.94 -31.75 -2.19
N ASP A 194 14.06 -30.95 -3.24
CA ASP A 194 15.02 -29.86 -3.27
C ASP A 194 14.44 -28.62 -2.54
N VAL A 195 15.08 -28.25 -1.44
CA VAL A 195 14.62 -27.19 -0.53
C VAL A 195 14.54 -25.83 -1.23
N GLU A 196 15.47 -25.53 -2.15
CA GLU A 196 15.49 -24.23 -2.81
C GLU A 196 14.33 -24.06 -3.79
N ILE A 197 14.03 -25.09 -4.59
CA ILE A 197 12.90 -25.02 -5.53
C ILE A 197 11.57 -24.98 -4.78
N GLU A 198 11.44 -25.71 -3.68
CA GLU A 198 10.24 -25.67 -2.83
C GLU A 198 10.02 -24.28 -2.22
N ARG A 199 11.10 -23.60 -1.77
CA ARG A 199 11.00 -22.20 -1.32
C ARG A 199 10.56 -21.25 -2.43
N VAL A 200 11.06 -21.44 -3.65
CA VAL A 200 10.64 -20.64 -4.80
C VAL A 200 9.16 -20.91 -5.11
N MET A 201 8.75 -22.17 -5.12
CA MET A 201 7.34 -22.53 -5.36
C MET A 201 6.43 -21.92 -4.28
N ALA A 202 6.79 -22.03 -3.02
CA ALA A 202 6.05 -21.41 -1.94
C ALA A 202 5.96 -19.88 -2.10
N ALA A 203 7.06 -19.22 -2.48
CA ALA A 203 7.07 -17.78 -2.72
C ALA A 203 6.16 -17.37 -3.91
N LEU A 204 6.11 -18.15 -4.99
CA LEU A 204 5.21 -17.92 -6.12
C LEU A 204 3.73 -18.06 -5.70
N TYR A 205 3.42 -19.05 -4.85
CA TYR A 205 2.06 -19.28 -4.36
C TYR A 205 1.63 -18.31 -3.23
N ASN A 206 2.59 -17.63 -2.60
CA ASN A 206 2.33 -16.57 -1.62
C ASN A 206 2.25 -15.16 -2.25
N MET A 207 2.32 -15.06 -3.57
CA MET A 207 2.12 -13.77 -4.25
C MET A 207 0.69 -13.25 -4.06
N PRO A 208 0.49 -11.90 -4.11
CA PRO A 208 -0.84 -11.33 -4.11
C PRO A 208 -1.72 -11.92 -5.23
N GLY A 209 -2.88 -12.45 -4.86
CA GLY A 209 -3.77 -13.20 -5.76
C GLY A 209 -4.56 -12.33 -6.77
N PHE A 210 -3.99 -11.22 -7.26
CA PHE A 210 -4.58 -10.42 -8.32
C PHE A 210 -4.63 -11.21 -9.65
N ARG A 211 -5.63 -10.95 -10.45
CA ARG A 211 -5.90 -11.73 -11.67
C ARG A 211 -4.69 -11.90 -12.59
N LEU A 212 -3.96 -10.81 -12.87
CA LEU A 212 -2.79 -10.89 -13.75
C LEU A 212 -1.56 -11.47 -13.05
N VAL A 213 -1.37 -11.21 -11.74
CA VAL A 213 -0.30 -11.86 -10.95
C VAL A 213 -0.51 -13.38 -10.96
N ARG A 214 -1.74 -13.88 -10.76
CA ARG A 214 -2.04 -15.31 -10.83
C ARG A 214 -1.70 -15.92 -12.19
N ARG A 215 -2.00 -15.23 -13.29
CA ARG A 215 -1.61 -15.68 -14.64
C ARG A 215 -0.09 -15.77 -14.78
N GLN A 216 0.65 -14.78 -14.27
CA GLN A 216 2.11 -14.79 -14.32
C GLN A 216 2.71 -15.84 -13.39
N ALA A 217 2.19 -16.01 -12.17
CA ALA A 217 2.60 -17.08 -11.27
C ALA A 217 2.39 -18.46 -11.88
N GLY A 218 1.24 -18.70 -12.51
CA GLY A 218 0.99 -19.94 -13.24
C GLY A 218 2.00 -20.20 -14.36
N LYS A 219 2.37 -19.16 -15.14
CA LYS A 219 3.41 -19.28 -16.16
C LYS A 219 4.80 -19.58 -15.57
N LEU A 220 5.13 -18.95 -14.42
CA LEU A 220 6.40 -19.20 -13.72
C LEU A 220 6.44 -20.63 -13.14
N VAL A 221 5.34 -21.12 -12.61
CA VAL A 221 5.22 -22.51 -12.13
C VAL A 221 5.37 -23.50 -13.28
N ALA A 222 4.71 -23.25 -14.41
CA ALA A 222 4.87 -24.10 -15.61
C ALA A 222 6.32 -24.08 -16.13
N PHE A 223 6.95 -22.90 -16.13
CA PHE A 223 8.35 -22.75 -16.50
C PHE A 223 9.27 -23.51 -15.52
N ALA A 224 9.04 -23.41 -14.21
CA ALA A 224 9.80 -24.15 -13.21
C ALA A 224 9.73 -25.66 -13.43
N ASN A 225 8.54 -26.20 -13.65
CA ASN A 225 8.34 -27.61 -13.97
C ASN A 225 9.05 -28.03 -15.28
N GLY A 226 9.02 -27.16 -16.30
CA GLY A 226 9.71 -27.41 -17.58
C GLY A 226 11.23 -27.45 -17.41
N GLU A 227 11.81 -26.43 -16.77
CA GLU A 227 13.25 -26.36 -16.51
C GLU A 227 13.73 -27.52 -15.62
N TRP A 228 12.94 -27.87 -14.60
CA TRP A 228 13.24 -28.98 -13.72
C TRP A 228 13.33 -30.30 -14.47
N ARG A 229 12.35 -30.63 -15.31
CA ARG A 229 12.35 -31.85 -16.13
C ARG A 229 13.50 -31.86 -17.14
N ARG A 230 13.86 -30.70 -17.69
CA ARG A 230 14.91 -30.58 -18.70
C ARG A 230 16.30 -30.75 -18.12
N LEU A 231 16.53 -30.25 -16.91
CA LEU A 231 17.88 -30.15 -16.31
C LEU A 231 18.13 -31.18 -15.21
N ARG A 232 17.11 -31.92 -14.77
CA ARG A 232 17.22 -32.91 -13.70
C ARG A 232 16.92 -34.31 -14.21
N PRO A 233 17.61 -35.37 -13.72
CA PRO A 233 17.31 -36.72 -14.02
C PRO A 233 15.89 -37.12 -13.52
N ALA A 234 15.22 -37.99 -14.21
CA ALA A 234 13.88 -38.44 -13.84
C ALA A 234 13.82 -39.13 -12.46
N THR A 235 14.95 -39.67 -12.01
CA THR A 235 15.13 -40.33 -10.70
C THR A 235 15.41 -39.34 -9.56
N GLY A 236 15.59 -38.02 -9.88
CA GLY A 236 15.83 -37.01 -8.90
C GLY A 236 14.57 -36.53 -8.18
N PRO A 237 14.75 -35.63 -7.21
CA PRO A 237 13.65 -35.06 -6.45
C PRO A 237 12.66 -34.36 -7.38
N GLN A 238 11.37 -34.53 -7.13
CA GLN A 238 10.28 -33.93 -7.91
C GLN A 238 9.79 -32.64 -7.24
N ILE A 239 9.35 -31.68 -8.04
CA ILE A 239 8.63 -30.51 -7.51
C ILE A 239 7.27 -30.97 -7.00
N ARG A 240 6.95 -30.65 -5.75
CA ARG A 240 5.62 -30.92 -5.19
C ARG A 240 4.55 -30.20 -6.00
N LYS A 241 3.51 -30.94 -6.37
CA LYS A 241 2.33 -30.35 -7.00
C LYS A 241 1.63 -29.47 -5.97
N GLN A 242 1.75 -28.17 -6.16
CA GLN A 242 1.06 -27.21 -5.30
C GLN A 242 -0.38 -27.00 -5.78
N THR A 243 -1.27 -26.75 -4.83
CA THR A 243 -2.62 -26.33 -5.10
C THR A 243 -2.64 -24.89 -5.62
N PHE A 244 -3.74 -24.50 -6.10
CA PHE A 244 -4.03 -23.24 -6.74
C PHE A 244 -3.70 -21.99 -5.91
N LEU A 245 -3.14 -20.94 -6.53
CA LEU A 245 -3.01 -19.62 -5.93
C LEU A 245 -4.40 -18.97 -5.74
N PRO A 246 -4.84 -18.72 -4.50
CA PRO A 246 -6.17 -18.17 -4.25
C PRO A 246 -6.30 -16.74 -4.78
N TYR A 247 -7.52 -16.28 -5.04
CA TYR A 247 -7.78 -14.89 -5.32
C TYR A 247 -7.55 -14.05 -4.05
N VAL A 248 -7.10 -12.81 -4.23
CA VAL A 248 -7.08 -11.82 -3.17
C VAL A 248 -8.49 -11.68 -2.59
N GLN A 249 -8.62 -11.90 -1.29
CA GLN A 249 -9.86 -11.66 -0.60
C GLN A 249 -10.15 -10.16 -0.58
N ARG A 250 -11.38 -9.77 -0.87
CA ARG A 250 -11.79 -8.38 -0.72
C ARG A 250 -11.76 -8.00 0.75
N LEU A 251 -11.03 -6.94 1.07
CA LEU A 251 -11.07 -6.37 2.41
C LEU A 251 -12.50 -5.95 2.74
N PRO A 252 -13.00 -6.26 3.93
CA PRO A 252 -14.28 -5.77 4.38
C PRO A 252 -14.27 -4.23 4.27
N ASN A 253 -15.36 -3.65 3.76
CA ASN A 253 -15.55 -2.22 3.84
C ASN A 253 -15.48 -1.84 5.32
N GLN A 254 -14.46 -1.10 5.73
CA GLN A 254 -14.43 -0.50 7.06
C GLN A 254 -15.65 0.41 7.16
N LYS A 255 -16.72 -0.09 7.79
CA LYS A 255 -17.81 0.79 8.21
C LYS A 255 -17.20 1.71 9.28
N PRO A 256 -17.37 3.02 9.14
CA PRO A 256 -16.99 3.92 10.23
C PRO A 256 -17.69 3.43 11.51
N PRO A 257 -17.04 3.52 12.68
CA PRO A 257 -17.67 3.15 13.94
C PRO A 257 -19.02 3.86 14.02
N ARG A 258 -20.08 3.12 14.33
CA ARG A 258 -21.39 3.71 14.59
C ARG A 258 -21.20 4.75 15.69
N LYS A 259 -21.59 5.99 15.43
CA LYS A 259 -21.73 6.97 16.51
C LYS A 259 -22.62 6.34 17.57
N PRO A 260 -22.26 6.42 18.86
CA PRO A 260 -23.17 6.00 19.93
C PRO A 260 -24.49 6.73 19.73
N SER A 261 -25.60 6.00 19.73
CA SER A 261 -26.94 6.57 19.73
C SER A 261 -27.06 7.36 21.03
N ASN A 262 -27.27 8.66 20.94
CA ASN A 262 -27.72 9.47 22.06
C ASN A 262 -29.20 9.17 22.28
N ASP A 263 -29.49 8.02 22.84
CA ASP A 263 -30.80 7.69 23.41
C ASP A 263 -30.61 7.60 24.92
N ALA A 264 -30.78 8.73 25.59
CA ALA A 264 -31.10 8.86 27.00
C ALA A 264 -31.88 10.16 27.21
#